data_a4865416d609b853ccd29f8fdea4c9f9
#
_entry.id   a4865416d609b853ccd29f8fdea4c9f9
#
_cell.length_a   1.000
_cell.length_b   1.000
_cell.length_c   1.000
_cell.angle_alpha   90.00
_cell.angle_beta   90.00
_cell.angle_gamma   90.00
#
_symmetry.space_group_name_H-M   'P 1'
#
loop_
_entity.id
_entity.type
_entity.pdbx_description
1 polymer ?
#
loop_
_entity_poly.entity_id
_entity_poly.type
_entity_poly.pdbx_seq_one_letter_code
_entity_poly.pdbx_strand_id
1 'polypeptide(L)'
;QLRRGGRSVDLDWLLDLGGGVSWSDLQRLLIDSQGRIAIDQSLEELEKLWLLHLEQSMPLQHLVGVCPWRDLLLEVSSAALIPRQETELLVDLALAFAGGRPPRSWADLGTGCGAIAVSLCRAWPEAEGHAVDLSADALALAKKNLKALAPQQSCRLHHGSWWLPLQAFWGQLEIVVSNPPYIPSPLLGELDPVVREHEPHVALVGGEDGLEAIRSLLIDAPHALAPGGVLFLEHHHDQSESVQDLMRAAGLVNVSAANDLEGIARFAQGQRALSSVL
;
A
#
# COMPACT_ATOMS: atom_id res chain seq x y z
N GLN A 1 -20.23 24.86 2.49
CA GLN A 1 -19.17 24.29 1.61
C GLN A 1 -19.78 23.38 0.53
N LEU A 2 -20.65 22.43 0.85
CA LEU A 2 -21.30 21.55 -0.13
C LEU A 2 -22.07 22.29 -1.25
N ARG A 3 -22.51 23.53 -1.02
CA ARG A 3 -23.11 24.37 -2.09
C ARG A 3 -22.12 24.76 -3.20
N ARG A 4 -20.82 24.63 -2.93
CA ARG A 4 -19.75 24.86 -3.92
C ARG A 4 -19.35 23.57 -4.66
N GLY A 5 -19.98 22.44 -4.35
CA GLY A 5 -19.69 21.12 -4.93
C GLY A 5 -18.99 20.17 -3.95
N GLY A 6 -18.66 18.97 -4.43
CA GLY A 6 -18.04 17.91 -3.65
C GLY A 6 -19.03 16.97 -2.96
N ARG A 7 -18.54 15.85 -2.47
CA ARG A 7 -19.34 14.84 -1.77
C ARG A 7 -19.32 15.12 -0.27
N SER A 8 -20.45 14.86 0.43
CA SER A 8 -20.52 15.04 1.89
C SER A 8 -19.48 14.20 2.63
N VAL A 9 -19.24 12.98 2.17
CA VAL A 9 -18.25 12.07 2.79
C VAL A 9 -16.83 12.66 2.74
N ASP A 10 -16.46 13.35 1.67
CA ASP A 10 -15.16 13.98 1.53
C ASP A 10 -15.01 15.17 2.51
N LEU A 11 -16.10 15.93 2.69
CA LEU A 11 -16.11 17.01 3.66
C LEU A 11 -16.06 16.48 5.10
N ASP A 12 -16.82 15.43 5.42
CA ASP A 12 -16.79 14.79 6.75
C ASP A 12 -15.38 14.27 7.05
N TRP A 13 -14.72 13.68 6.06
CA TRP A 13 -13.33 13.21 6.14
C TRP A 13 -12.33 14.35 6.41
N LEU A 14 -12.47 15.47 5.69
CA LEU A 14 -11.64 16.66 5.92
C LEU A 14 -11.85 17.23 7.33
N LEU A 15 -13.10 17.26 7.80
CA LEU A 15 -13.42 17.76 9.14
C LEU A 15 -12.86 16.86 10.23
N ASP A 16 -12.91 15.53 10.04
CA ASP A 16 -12.35 14.56 10.99
C ASP A 16 -10.83 14.65 11.05
N LEU A 17 -10.14 14.41 9.94
CA LEU A 17 -8.68 14.32 9.92
C LEU A 17 -7.96 15.67 9.90
N GLY A 18 -8.55 16.68 9.26
CA GLY A 18 -7.98 18.03 9.20
C GLY A 18 -8.45 18.93 10.32
N GLY A 19 -9.68 18.74 10.78
CA GLY A 19 -10.31 19.61 11.78
C GLY A 19 -10.41 19.00 13.18
N GLY A 20 -10.09 17.72 13.37
CA GLY A 20 -10.24 17.01 14.65
C GLY A 20 -11.70 16.80 15.07
N VAL A 21 -12.64 16.87 14.12
CA VAL A 21 -14.09 16.75 14.37
C VAL A 21 -14.54 15.32 14.15
N SER A 22 -14.69 14.55 15.21
CA SER A 22 -15.13 13.17 15.10
C SER A 22 -16.52 13.04 14.44
N TRP A 23 -16.77 11.89 13.81
CA TRP A 23 -18.09 11.58 13.26
C TRP A 23 -19.22 11.71 14.32
N SER A 24 -18.95 11.35 15.56
CA SER A 24 -19.91 11.52 16.68
C SER A 24 -20.21 12.98 16.98
N ASP A 25 -19.24 13.88 16.85
CA ASP A 25 -19.44 15.32 17.00
C ASP A 25 -20.28 15.89 15.85
N LEU A 26 -20.01 15.44 14.61
CA LEU A 26 -20.84 15.81 13.46
C LEU A 26 -22.30 15.36 13.63
N GLN A 27 -22.55 14.13 14.10
CA GLN A 27 -23.89 13.64 14.39
C GLN A 27 -24.57 14.46 15.50
N ARG A 28 -23.83 14.85 16.52
CA ARG A 28 -24.35 15.71 17.61
C ARG A 28 -24.79 17.08 17.10
N LEU A 29 -24.03 17.70 16.19
CA LEU A 29 -24.40 18.97 15.56
C LEU A 29 -25.63 18.86 14.66
N LEU A 30 -25.87 17.69 14.02
CA LEU A 30 -27.10 17.46 13.25
C LEU A 30 -28.35 17.44 14.13
N ILE A 31 -28.21 16.98 15.39
CA ILE A 31 -29.31 16.94 16.37
C ILE A 31 -29.47 18.28 17.08
N ASP A 32 -28.35 18.89 17.47
CA ASP A 32 -28.32 20.20 18.13
C ASP A 32 -27.54 21.21 17.27
N SER A 33 -28.26 21.92 16.42
CA SER A 33 -27.69 22.92 15.51
C SER A 33 -27.10 24.17 16.20
N GLN A 34 -27.35 24.33 17.51
CA GLN A 34 -26.75 25.39 18.34
C GLN A 34 -25.56 24.87 19.17
N GLY A 35 -25.28 23.57 19.07
CA GLY A 35 -24.13 22.93 19.69
C GLY A 35 -22.81 23.56 19.24
N ARG A 36 -21.78 23.43 20.08
CA ARG A 36 -20.42 23.88 19.78
C ARG A 36 -19.47 22.71 19.92
N ILE A 37 -18.55 22.61 18.97
CA ILE A 37 -17.44 21.65 18.99
C ILE A 37 -16.12 22.40 18.88
N ALA A 38 -15.08 21.85 19.49
CA ALA A 38 -13.72 22.31 19.26
C ALA A 38 -13.24 21.84 17.89
N ILE A 39 -12.45 22.65 17.24
CA ILE A 39 -11.78 22.30 15.98
C ILE A 39 -10.29 22.60 16.11
N ASP A 40 -9.44 21.76 15.52
CA ASP A 40 -7.99 21.88 15.62
C ASP A 40 -7.43 22.95 14.68
N GLN A 41 -8.13 23.23 13.58
CA GLN A 41 -7.79 24.27 12.60
C GLN A 41 -8.94 25.26 12.46
N SER A 42 -8.64 26.49 12.02
CA SER A 42 -9.69 27.48 11.76
C SER A 42 -10.59 27.05 10.59
N LEU A 43 -11.85 27.49 10.61
CA LEU A 43 -12.77 27.24 9.49
C LEU A 43 -12.24 27.82 8.17
N GLU A 44 -11.48 28.91 8.22
CA GLU A 44 -10.86 29.51 7.05
C GLU A 44 -9.77 28.60 6.45
N GLU A 45 -8.96 27.94 7.27
CA GLU A 45 -7.95 26.98 6.83
C GLU A 45 -8.62 25.75 6.23
N LEU A 46 -9.62 25.18 6.89
CA LEU A 46 -10.38 24.04 6.37
C LEU A 46 -11.11 24.39 5.06
N GLU A 47 -11.62 25.64 4.91
CA GLU A 47 -12.20 26.11 3.64
C GLU A 47 -11.16 26.17 2.52
N LYS A 48 -9.94 26.63 2.80
CA LYS A 48 -8.85 26.64 1.82
C LYS A 48 -8.50 25.21 1.35
N LEU A 49 -8.38 24.25 2.29
CA LEU A 49 -8.12 22.86 1.93
C LEU A 49 -9.25 22.29 1.08
N TRP A 50 -10.51 22.58 1.44
CA TRP A 50 -11.67 22.14 0.67
C TRP A 50 -11.69 22.71 -0.76
N LEU A 51 -11.33 23.97 -0.93
CA LEU A 51 -11.23 24.59 -2.26
C LEU A 51 -10.11 23.97 -3.09
N LEU A 52 -8.95 23.67 -2.51
CA LEU A 52 -7.87 22.96 -3.20
C LEU A 52 -8.32 21.58 -3.67
N HIS A 53 -9.07 20.85 -2.83
CA HIS A 53 -9.65 19.58 -3.22
C HIS A 53 -10.60 19.72 -4.42
N LEU A 54 -11.51 20.69 -4.40
CA LEU A 54 -12.52 20.87 -5.44
C LEU A 54 -11.95 21.44 -6.76
N GLU A 55 -11.06 22.41 -6.67
CA GLU A 55 -10.59 23.18 -7.83
C GLU A 55 -9.35 22.57 -8.49
N GLN A 56 -8.53 21.85 -7.72
CA GLN A 56 -7.28 21.26 -8.19
C GLN A 56 -7.28 19.73 -8.13
N SER A 57 -8.41 19.11 -7.82
CA SER A 57 -8.53 17.65 -7.64
C SER A 57 -7.50 17.07 -6.67
N MET A 58 -7.01 17.85 -5.69
CA MET A 58 -5.97 17.41 -4.78
C MET A 58 -6.51 16.37 -3.79
N PRO A 59 -5.85 15.21 -3.60
CA PRO A 59 -6.30 14.20 -2.65
C PRO A 59 -6.40 14.79 -1.23
N LEU A 60 -7.48 14.49 -0.52
CA LEU A 60 -7.66 14.95 0.86
C LEU A 60 -6.52 14.47 1.77
N GLN A 61 -6.05 13.24 1.55
CA GLN A 61 -4.94 12.67 2.30
C GLN A 61 -3.66 13.50 2.14
N HIS A 62 -3.37 14.01 0.94
CA HIS A 62 -2.23 14.90 0.75
C HIS A 62 -2.43 16.26 1.42
N LEU A 63 -3.67 16.77 1.43
CA LEU A 63 -4.00 18.05 2.07
C LEU A 63 -3.86 17.99 3.59
N VAL A 64 -4.28 16.88 4.21
CA VAL A 64 -4.16 16.69 5.66
C VAL A 64 -2.84 16.04 6.08
N GLY A 65 -2.10 15.45 5.14
CA GLY A 65 -0.80 14.82 5.37
C GLY A 65 -0.87 13.44 6.00
N VAL A 66 -2.06 12.87 6.22
CA VAL A 66 -2.24 11.57 6.86
C VAL A 66 -3.31 10.74 6.15
N CYS A 67 -3.20 9.41 6.30
CA CYS A 67 -4.15 8.43 5.78
C CYS A 67 -4.40 7.35 6.83
N PRO A 68 -5.64 7.16 7.32
CA PRO A 68 -6.02 5.98 8.09
C PRO A 68 -5.94 4.74 7.21
N TRP A 69 -5.27 3.72 7.69
CA TRP A 69 -5.11 2.45 6.99
C TRP A 69 -4.94 1.33 8.01
N ARG A 70 -5.81 0.31 8.01
CA ARG A 70 -5.95 -0.66 9.11
C ARG A 70 -6.15 0.07 10.46
N ASP A 71 -5.33 -0.28 11.44
CA ASP A 71 -5.26 0.39 12.75
C ASP A 71 -4.17 1.47 12.84
N LEU A 72 -3.69 1.94 11.69
CA LEU A 72 -2.59 2.90 11.58
C LEU A 72 -3.11 4.26 11.10
N LEU A 73 -2.44 5.32 11.54
CA LEU A 73 -2.53 6.65 10.93
C LEU A 73 -1.17 6.95 10.29
N LEU A 74 -1.09 6.73 8.97
CA LEU A 74 0.14 6.86 8.21
C LEU A 74 0.36 8.30 7.76
N GLU A 75 1.58 8.83 7.86
CA GLU A 75 1.99 10.03 7.14
C GLU A 75 2.03 9.72 5.63
N VAL A 76 1.43 10.59 4.81
CA VAL A 76 1.38 10.46 3.36
C VAL A 76 1.77 11.76 2.68
N SER A 77 2.27 11.67 1.46
CA SER A 77 2.61 12.81 0.60
C SER A 77 2.67 12.37 -0.86
N SER A 78 2.86 13.30 -1.79
CA SER A 78 3.07 13.01 -3.21
C SER A 78 4.34 12.19 -3.53
N ALA A 79 5.14 11.83 -2.53
CA ALA A 79 6.33 10.98 -2.69
C ALA A 79 5.99 9.51 -2.96
N ALA A 80 4.78 9.05 -2.59
CA ALA A 80 4.34 7.67 -2.72
C ALA A 80 2.85 7.59 -3.01
N LEU A 81 2.41 6.43 -3.53
CA LEU A 81 0.99 6.10 -3.66
C LEU A 81 0.30 6.21 -2.29
N ILE A 82 -0.88 6.83 -2.25
CA ILE A 82 -1.74 6.78 -1.06
C ILE A 82 -2.18 5.33 -0.86
N PRO A 83 -1.94 4.73 0.31
CA PRO A 83 -2.25 3.31 0.52
C PRO A 83 -3.75 3.03 0.35
N ARG A 84 -4.07 2.01 -0.46
CA ARG A 84 -5.44 1.59 -0.78
C ARG A 84 -5.94 0.61 0.27
N GLN A 85 -7.24 0.64 0.54
CA GLN A 85 -7.85 -0.27 1.52
C GLN A 85 -7.76 -1.72 1.08
N GLU A 86 -7.89 -2.00 -0.22
CA GLU A 86 -7.76 -3.35 -0.79
C GLU A 86 -6.39 -3.95 -0.47
N THR A 87 -5.32 -3.14 -0.49
CA THR A 87 -3.95 -3.57 -0.18
C THR A 87 -3.79 -4.09 1.26
N GLU A 88 -4.72 -3.77 2.17
CA GLU A 88 -4.74 -4.32 3.54
C GLU A 88 -4.77 -5.85 3.53
N LEU A 89 -5.42 -6.45 2.53
CA LEU A 89 -5.52 -7.90 2.38
C LEU A 89 -4.18 -8.57 2.07
N LEU A 90 -3.21 -7.90 1.48
CA LEU A 90 -1.85 -8.45 1.33
C LEU A 90 -1.23 -8.78 2.70
N VAL A 91 -1.44 -7.91 3.68
CA VAL A 91 -0.99 -8.17 5.06
C VAL A 91 -1.72 -9.38 5.64
N ASP A 92 -3.04 -9.46 5.47
CA ASP A 92 -3.84 -10.57 6.00
C ASP A 92 -3.46 -11.90 5.35
N LEU A 93 -3.20 -11.92 4.04
CA LEU A 93 -2.72 -13.10 3.33
C LEU A 93 -1.35 -13.57 3.85
N ALA A 94 -0.42 -12.62 4.08
CA ALA A 94 0.89 -12.93 4.63
C ALA A 94 0.79 -13.50 6.07
N LEU A 95 -0.06 -12.89 6.91
CA LEU A 95 -0.31 -13.35 8.28
C LEU A 95 -0.98 -14.72 8.31
N ALA A 96 -1.96 -14.94 7.44
CA ALA A 96 -2.65 -16.24 7.32
C ALA A 96 -1.70 -17.35 6.85
N PHE A 97 -0.82 -17.07 5.89
CA PHE A 97 0.20 -18.01 5.43
C PHE A 97 1.18 -18.40 6.54
N ALA A 98 1.59 -17.43 7.35
CA ALA A 98 2.46 -17.68 8.51
C ALA A 98 1.80 -18.61 9.56
N GLY A 99 0.46 -18.67 9.63
CA GLY A 99 -0.28 -19.60 10.47
C GLY A 99 0.08 -19.51 11.95
N GLY A 100 0.40 -18.31 12.46
CA GLY A 100 0.84 -18.09 13.84
C GLY A 100 2.32 -18.40 14.11
N ARG A 101 3.09 -18.82 13.10
CA ARG A 101 4.54 -18.99 13.16
C ARG A 101 5.21 -17.84 12.41
N PRO A 102 5.73 -16.83 13.10
CA PRO A 102 6.41 -15.71 12.43
C PRO A 102 7.55 -16.20 11.52
N PRO A 103 7.72 -15.58 10.32
CA PRO A 103 8.85 -15.87 9.47
C PRO A 103 10.15 -15.38 10.14
N ARG A 104 11.29 -15.94 9.75
CA ARG A 104 12.59 -15.39 10.15
C ARG A 104 12.92 -14.11 9.40
N SER A 105 12.53 -14.06 8.13
CA SER A 105 12.73 -12.87 7.30
C SER A 105 11.59 -12.66 6.30
N TRP A 106 11.31 -11.40 6.03
CA TRP A 106 10.29 -10.98 5.06
C TRP A 106 10.76 -9.74 4.28
N ALA A 107 10.13 -9.48 3.13
CA ALA A 107 10.35 -8.26 2.37
C ALA A 107 9.06 -7.65 1.85
N ASP A 108 9.04 -6.31 1.72
CA ASP A 108 8.03 -5.49 1.07
C ASP A 108 8.68 -4.76 -0.11
N LEU A 109 8.35 -5.15 -1.33
CA LEU A 109 8.95 -4.65 -2.57
C LEU A 109 8.04 -3.61 -3.22
N GLY A 110 8.53 -2.37 -3.32
CA GLY A 110 7.73 -1.20 -3.67
C GLY A 110 6.97 -0.70 -2.44
N THR A 111 7.69 -0.46 -1.34
CA THR A 111 7.09 -0.20 -0.02
C THR A 111 6.30 1.11 0.06
N GLY A 112 6.56 2.06 -0.85
CA GLY A 112 5.88 3.35 -0.87
C GLY A 112 6.02 4.11 0.46
N CYS A 113 4.89 4.47 1.08
CA CYS A 113 4.88 5.11 2.39
C CYS A 113 5.16 4.15 3.57
N GLY A 114 5.39 2.86 3.28
CA GLY A 114 5.69 1.84 4.30
C GLY A 114 4.48 1.19 4.97
N ALA A 115 3.28 1.30 4.41
CA ALA A 115 2.05 0.79 5.02
C ALA A 115 2.12 -0.70 5.35
N ILE A 116 2.49 -1.54 4.35
CA ILE A 116 2.68 -2.99 4.52
C ILE A 116 3.84 -3.25 5.48
N ALA A 117 4.99 -2.60 5.26
CA ALA A 117 6.18 -2.78 6.08
C ALA A 117 5.92 -2.50 7.58
N VAL A 118 5.21 -1.41 7.91
CA VAL A 118 4.83 -1.08 9.30
C VAL A 118 3.96 -2.18 9.90
N SER A 119 2.96 -2.65 9.14
CA SER A 119 2.04 -3.69 9.61
C SER A 119 2.76 -5.02 9.88
N LEU A 120 3.65 -5.45 8.96
CA LEU A 120 4.43 -6.68 9.14
C LEU A 120 5.44 -6.55 10.27
N CYS A 121 6.09 -5.39 10.45
CA CYS A 121 6.94 -5.10 11.59
C CYS A 121 6.20 -5.29 12.91
N ARG A 122 4.99 -4.76 13.03
CA ARG A 122 4.18 -4.86 14.24
C ARG A 122 3.70 -6.29 14.51
N ALA A 123 3.36 -7.01 13.45
CA ALA A 123 2.90 -8.40 13.54
C ALA A 123 4.04 -9.37 13.91
N TRP A 124 5.25 -9.10 13.41
CA TRP A 124 6.42 -9.98 13.57
C TRP A 124 7.65 -9.21 14.11
N PRO A 125 7.61 -8.78 15.38
CA PRO A 125 8.63 -7.88 15.94
C PRO A 125 10.05 -8.46 15.96
N GLU A 126 10.19 -9.77 15.98
CA GLU A 126 11.49 -10.46 16.01
C GLU A 126 12.00 -10.87 14.61
N ALA A 127 11.18 -10.71 13.57
CA ALA A 127 11.55 -11.07 12.21
C ALA A 127 12.43 -9.98 11.57
N GLU A 128 13.39 -10.39 10.74
CA GLU A 128 14.18 -9.46 9.95
C GLU A 128 13.36 -8.96 8.77
N GLY A 129 13.02 -7.69 8.77
CA GLY A 129 12.24 -7.02 7.73
C GLY A 129 13.09 -6.25 6.74
N HIS A 130 12.69 -6.29 5.47
CA HIS A 130 13.32 -5.53 4.38
C HIS A 130 12.25 -4.78 3.60
N ALA A 131 12.34 -3.44 3.55
CA ALA A 131 11.45 -2.62 2.73
C ALA A 131 12.28 -1.96 1.61
N VAL A 132 11.85 -2.19 0.38
CA VAL A 132 12.56 -1.73 -0.83
C VAL A 132 11.71 -0.75 -1.59
N ASP A 133 12.30 0.33 -2.06
CA ASP A 133 11.65 1.23 -3.02
C ASP A 133 12.68 1.85 -3.97
N LEU A 134 12.22 2.14 -5.19
CA LEU A 134 13.02 2.83 -6.20
C LEU A 134 13.14 4.32 -5.90
N SER A 135 12.16 4.90 -5.19
CA SER A 135 12.09 6.30 -4.82
C SER A 135 12.75 6.55 -3.46
N ALA A 136 13.79 7.38 -3.42
CA ALA A 136 14.41 7.81 -2.17
C ALA A 136 13.43 8.62 -1.29
N ASP A 137 12.51 9.38 -1.91
CA ASP A 137 11.52 10.18 -1.21
C ASP A 137 10.44 9.28 -0.57
N ALA A 138 10.01 8.21 -1.27
CA ALA A 138 9.12 7.20 -0.70
C ALA A 138 9.78 6.51 0.51
N LEU A 139 11.06 6.13 0.41
CA LEU A 139 11.81 5.56 1.53
C LEU A 139 11.97 6.52 2.70
N ALA A 140 12.13 7.82 2.44
CA ALA A 140 12.18 8.84 3.50
C ALA A 140 10.84 8.91 4.25
N LEU A 141 9.71 8.79 3.52
CA LEU A 141 8.37 8.74 4.09
C LEU A 141 8.15 7.43 4.86
N ALA A 142 8.50 6.28 4.29
CA ALA A 142 8.43 4.97 4.97
C ALA A 142 9.25 4.96 6.26
N LYS A 143 10.43 5.58 6.26
CA LYS A 143 11.28 5.72 7.46
C LYS A 143 10.59 6.50 8.58
N LYS A 144 9.86 7.56 8.25
CA LYS A 144 9.09 8.33 9.24
C LYS A 144 7.98 7.47 9.84
N ASN A 145 7.20 6.79 9.00
CA ASN A 145 6.12 5.92 9.43
C ASN A 145 6.63 4.75 10.29
N LEU A 146 7.68 4.06 9.86
CA LEU A 146 8.31 2.99 10.65
C LEU A 146 8.79 3.51 12.02
N LYS A 147 9.46 4.67 12.05
CA LYS A 147 9.93 5.26 13.31
C LYS A 147 8.78 5.64 14.25
N ALA A 148 7.67 6.14 13.72
CA ALA A 148 6.53 6.57 14.52
C ALA A 148 5.67 5.40 15.01
N LEU A 149 5.43 4.40 14.13
CA LEU A 149 4.40 3.38 14.34
C LEU A 149 4.97 2.00 14.69
N ALA A 150 6.25 1.74 14.42
CA ALA A 150 6.96 0.50 14.74
C ALA A 150 8.40 0.75 15.25
N PRO A 151 8.62 1.59 16.29
CA PRO A 151 9.94 2.12 16.65
C PRO A 151 10.93 1.09 17.19
N GLN A 152 10.46 -0.07 17.63
CA GLN A 152 11.30 -1.11 18.26
C GLN A 152 11.61 -2.28 17.33
N GLN A 153 11.13 -2.24 16.07
CA GLN A 153 11.25 -3.34 15.14
C GLN A 153 12.45 -3.18 14.22
N SER A 154 12.96 -4.34 13.77
CA SER A 154 14.08 -4.41 12.82
C SER A 154 13.57 -4.44 11.39
N CYS A 155 13.43 -3.28 10.76
CA CYS A 155 13.17 -3.18 9.33
C CYS A 155 14.27 -2.36 8.67
N ARG A 156 14.93 -2.95 7.68
CA ARG A 156 15.96 -2.28 6.88
C ARG A 156 15.35 -1.69 5.62
N LEU A 157 15.61 -0.42 5.39
CA LEU A 157 15.20 0.27 4.18
C LEU A 157 16.29 0.16 3.12
N HIS A 158 15.91 -0.21 1.91
CA HIS A 158 16.82 -0.42 0.80
C HIS A 158 16.39 0.41 -0.42
N HIS A 159 17.27 1.27 -0.92
CA HIS A 159 17.03 2.04 -2.13
C HIS A 159 17.48 1.24 -3.35
N GLY A 160 16.56 1.00 -4.28
CA GLY A 160 16.83 0.30 -5.54
C GLY A 160 15.63 -0.41 -6.11
N SER A 161 15.82 -1.11 -7.23
CA SER A 161 14.77 -1.80 -7.95
C SER A 161 14.60 -3.23 -7.43
N TRP A 162 13.41 -3.55 -6.95
CA TRP A 162 12.95 -4.89 -6.58
C TRP A 162 13.95 -5.67 -5.73
N TRP A 163 14.46 -6.78 -6.26
CA TRP A 163 15.37 -7.70 -5.58
C TRP A 163 16.82 -7.23 -5.54
N LEU A 164 17.20 -6.26 -6.39
CA LEU A 164 18.59 -5.88 -6.58
C LEU A 164 19.32 -5.50 -5.28
N PRO A 165 18.72 -4.69 -4.38
CA PRO A 165 19.40 -4.37 -3.11
C PRO A 165 19.36 -5.52 -2.09
N LEU A 166 18.63 -6.59 -2.37
CA LEU A 166 18.47 -7.75 -1.46
C LEU A 166 19.29 -8.96 -1.86
N GLN A 167 20.23 -8.87 -2.81
CA GLN A 167 21.02 -10.01 -3.30
C GLN A 167 21.73 -10.79 -2.18
N ALA A 168 22.18 -10.11 -1.12
CA ALA A 168 22.81 -10.75 0.03
C ALA A 168 21.85 -11.65 0.86
N PHE A 169 20.54 -11.48 0.67
CA PHE A 169 19.49 -12.21 1.40
C PHE A 169 18.78 -13.25 0.53
N TRP A 170 19.21 -13.41 -0.73
CA TRP A 170 18.60 -14.38 -1.63
C TRP A 170 18.66 -15.79 -1.07
N GLY A 171 17.58 -16.54 -1.25
CA GLY A 171 17.38 -17.87 -0.69
C GLY A 171 17.00 -17.89 0.79
N GLN A 172 16.81 -16.73 1.42
CA GLN A 172 16.48 -16.61 2.86
C GLN A 172 15.13 -15.97 3.13
N LEU A 173 14.52 -15.29 2.13
CA LEU A 173 13.25 -14.57 2.29
C LEU A 173 12.08 -15.56 2.34
N GLU A 174 11.43 -15.67 3.50
CA GLU A 174 10.35 -16.65 3.72
C GLU A 174 8.98 -16.10 3.25
N ILE A 175 8.72 -14.80 3.42
CA ILE A 175 7.50 -14.13 2.97
C ILE A 175 7.90 -12.84 2.26
N VAL A 176 7.41 -12.68 1.05
CA VAL A 176 7.61 -11.44 0.28
C VAL A 176 6.25 -10.94 -0.19
N VAL A 177 6.02 -9.65 -0.05
CA VAL A 177 4.81 -8.97 -0.51
C VAL A 177 5.17 -7.84 -1.47
N SER A 178 4.28 -7.56 -2.41
CA SER A 178 4.41 -6.38 -3.27
C SER A 178 3.05 -5.92 -3.78
N ASN A 179 2.83 -4.61 -3.74
CA ASN A 179 1.82 -3.94 -4.56
C ASN A 179 2.56 -3.16 -5.66
N PRO A 180 2.92 -3.81 -6.78
CA PRO A 180 3.68 -3.16 -7.85
C PRO A 180 2.78 -2.29 -8.71
N PRO A 181 3.32 -1.35 -9.50
CA PRO A 181 2.54 -0.63 -10.50
C PRO A 181 2.00 -1.63 -11.54
N TYR A 182 0.69 -1.58 -11.78
CA TYR A 182 -0.02 -2.53 -12.64
C TYR A 182 -0.99 -1.88 -13.64
N ILE A 183 -1.08 -0.55 -13.68
CA ILE A 183 -1.96 0.15 -14.63
C ILE A 183 -1.33 0.13 -16.02
N PRO A 184 -2.04 -0.36 -17.06
CA PRO A 184 -1.57 -0.24 -18.43
C PRO A 184 -1.39 1.22 -18.85
N SER A 185 -0.25 1.53 -19.50
CA SER A 185 0.06 2.90 -19.94
C SER A 185 -1.06 3.58 -20.73
N PRO A 186 -1.79 2.88 -21.66
CA PRO A 186 -2.90 3.48 -22.39
C PRO A 186 -4.07 3.93 -21.48
N LEU A 187 -4.27 3.29 -20.34
CA LEU A 187 -5.37 3.58 -19.41
C LEU A 187 -5.05 4.73 -18.43
N LEU A 188 -3.81 5.21 -18.40
CA LEU A 188 -3.42 6.30 -17.48
C LEU A 188 -4.31 7.55 -17.64
N GLY A 189 -4.72 7.86 -18.87
CA GLY A 189 -5.61 8.99 -19.18
C GLY A 189 -7.05 8.83 -18.67
N GLU A 190 -7.48 7.62 -18.35
CA GLU A 190 -8.83 7.28 -17.89
C GLU A 190 -8.94 7.30 -16.34
N LEU A 191 -7.80 7.38 -15.65
CA LEU A 191 -7.79 7.46 -14.19
C LEU A 191 -8.44 8.74 -13.71
N ASP A 192 -9.03 8.67 -12.50
CA ASP A 192 -9.54 9.85 -11.81
C ASP A 192 -8.45 10.93 -11.76
N PRO A 193 -8.77 12.19 -12.07
CA PRO A 193 -7.81 13.31 -11.99
C PRO A 193 -7.08 13.40 -10.65
N VAL A 194 -7.76 13.06 -9.54
CA VAL A 194 -7.16 13.00 -8.19
C VAL A 194 -5.96 12.07 -8.16
N VAL A 195 -6.02 10.93 -8.82
CA VAL A 195 -4.93 9.95 -8.91
C VAL A 195 -3.90 10.37 -9.95
N ARG A 196 -4.38 10.61 -11.17
CA ARG A 196 -3.52 10.88 -12.33
C ARG A 196 -2.62 12.09 -12.16
N GLU A 197 -3.10 13.16 -11.51
CA GLU A 197 -2.40 14.45 -11.44
C GLU A 197 -1.55 14.60 -10.18
N HIS A 198 -1.82 13.82 -9.13
CA HIS A 198 -1.21 14.03 -7.82
C HIS A 198 -0.44 12.84 -7.27
N GLU A 199 -0.60 11.65 -7.83
CA GLU A 199 0.14 10.47 -7.38
C GLU A 199 1.29 10.14 -8.34
N PRO A 200 2.42 9.58 -7.87
CA PRO A 200 3.59 9.38 -8.73
C PRO A 200 3.31 8.31 -9.80
N HIS A 201 3.48 8.65 -11.07
CA HIS A 201 3.21 7.73 -12.18
C HIS A 201 4.06 6.46 -12.12
N VAL A 202 5.27 6.53 -11.54
CA VAL A 202 6.12 5.35 -11.32
C VAL A 202 5.48 4.32 -10.40
N ALA A 203 4.56 4.73 -9.52
CA ALA A 203 3.81 3.83 -8.65
C ALA A 203 2.48 3.34 -9.28
N LEU A 204 2.10 3.85 -10.44
CA LEU A 204 0.84 3.52 -11.12
C LEU A 204 1.07 2.66 -12.36
N VAL A 205 2.01 3.07 -13.23
CA VAL A 205 2.14 2.54 -14.59
C VAL A 205 3.00 1.29 -14.61
N GLY A 206 2.40 0.16 -14.98
CA GLY A 206 3.05 -1.15 -15.12
C GLY A 206 3.46 -1.49 -16.55
N GLY A 207 3.66 -0.48 -17.42
CA GLY A 207 4.02 -0.68 -18.82
C GLY A 207 2.81 -0.81 -19.75
N GLU A 208 3.03 -1.26 -20.98
CA GLU A 208 2.01 -1.28 -22.05
C GLU A 208 0.78 -2.11 -21.66
N ASP A 209 0.98 -3.27 -21.07
CA ASP A 209 -0.09 -4.18 -20.61
C ASP A 209 -0.27 -4.21 -19.09
N GLY A 210 0.46 -3.36 -18.36
CA GLY A 210 0.39 -3.30 -16.91
C GLY A 210 1.13 -4.42 -16.18
N LEU A 211 1.88 -5.29 -16.87
CA LEU A 211 2.52 -6.46 -16.29
C LEU A 211 4.06 -6.38 -16.23
N GLU A 212 4.68 -5.28 -16.66
CA GLU A 212 6.15 -5.18 -16.74
C GLU A 212 6.81 -5.28 -15.35
N ALA A 213 6.27 -4.60 -14.36
CA ALA A 213 6.76 -4.68 -12.99
C ALA A 213 6.62 -6.10 -12.41
N ILE A 214 5.48 -6.75 -12.66
CA ILE A 214 5.20 -8.12 -12.22
C ILE A 214 6.18 -9.10 -12.90
N ARG A 215 6.41 -8.97 -14.20
CA ARG A 215 7.43 -9.80 -14.92
C ARG A 215 8.81 -9.60 -14.30
N SER A 216 9.20 -8.36 -14.02
CA SER A 216 10.50 -8.06 -13.40
C SER A 216 10.64 -8.70 -12.01
N LEU A 217 9.58 -8.69 -11.21
CA LEU A 217 9.55 -9.36 -9.92
C LEU A 217 9.68 -10.88 -10.06
N LEU A 218 9.02 -11.48 -11.04
CA LEU A 218 8.97 -12.93 -11.20
C LEU A 218 10.27 -13.53 -11.77
N ILE A 219 11.12 -12.75 -12.46
CA ILE A 219 12.42 -13.24 -12.97
C ILE A 219 13.29 -13.79 -11.83
N ASP A 220 13.39 -13.08 -10.72
CA ASP A 220 14.32 -13.40 -9.64
C ASP A 220 13.64 -14.08 -8.44
N ALA A 221 12.30 -14.06 -8.36
CA ALA A 221 11.53 -14.61 -7.24
C ALA A 221 11.92 -16.06 -6.88
N PRO A 222 12.10 -17.01 -7.83
CA PRO A 222 12.47 -18.40 -7.50
C PRO A 222 13.85 -18.51 -6.84
N HIS A 223 14.73 -17.55 -7.07
CA HIS A 223 16.06 -17.54 -6.49
C HIS A 223 16.11 -16.77 -5.17
N ALA A 224 15.36 -15.69 -5.07
CA ALA A 224 15.33 -14.81 -3.91
C ALA A 224 14.55 -15.39 -2.72
N LEU A 225 13.44 -16.09 -2.98
CA LEU A 225 12.67 -16.76 -1.94
C LEU A 225 13.46 -17.89 -1.29
N ALA A 226 13.26 -18.13 -0.01
CA ALA A 226 13.67 -19.33 0.69
C ALA A 226 12.96 -20.58 0.12
N PRO A 227 13.50 -21.79 0.22
CA PRO A 227 12.75 -23.01 -0.10
C PRO A 227 11.43 -23.06 0.69
N GLY A 228 10.29 -23.17 0.01
CA GLY A 228 8.94 -23.06 0.59
C GLY A 228 8.48 -21.63 0.88
N GLY A 229 9.33 -20.63 0.65
CA GLY A 229 8.96 -19.21 0.78
C GLY A 229 7.92 -18.80 -0.27
N VAL A 230 7.16 -17.74 0.03
CA VAL A 230 6.01 -17.29 -0.76
C VAL A 230 6.18 -15.85 -1.21
N LEU A 231 5.72 -15.56 -2.42
CA LEU A 231 5.51 -14.21 -2.94
C LEU A 231 4.02 -13.94 -3.08
N PHE A 232 3.54 -12.84 -2.48
CA PHE A 232 2.20 -12.29 -2.67
C PHE A 232 2.28 -11.03 -3.52
N LEU A 233 1.43 -10.94 -4.54
CA LEU A 233 1.32 -9.78 -5.43
C LEU A 233 -0.11 -9.25 -5.48
N GLU A 234 -0.29 -7.93 -5.43
CA GLU A 234 -1.49 -7.27 -5.88
C GLU A 234 -1.39 -7.03 -7.39
N HIS A 235 -2.52 -7.06 -8.10
CA HIS A 235 -2.63 -6.82 -9.53
C HIS A 235 -3.99 -6.21 -9.90
N HIS A 236 -4.13 -5.70 -11.11
CA HIS A 236 -5.40 -5.20 -11.62
C HIS A 236 -6.43 -6.34 -11.73
N HIS A 237 -7.71 -6.00 -11.59
CA HIS A 237 -8.82 -6.96 -11.50
C HIS A 237 -8.92 -7.92 -12.69
N ASP A 238 -8.47 -7.53 -13.86
CA ASP A 238 -8.49 -8.33 -15.10
C ASP A 238 -7.19 -9.09 -15.38
N GLN A 239 -6.17 -8.97 -14.52
CA GLN A 239 -4.85 -9.56 -14.73
C GLN A 239 -4.65 -10.91 -14.01
N SER A 240 -5.62 -11.36 -13.19
CA SER A 240 -5.43 -12.50 -12.27
C SER A 240 -4.93 -13.77 -12.96
N GLU A 241 -5.51 -14.16 -14.10
CA GLU A 241 -5.11 -15.35 -14.85
C GLU A 241 -3.70 -15.18 -15.41
N SER A 242 -3.42 -14.04 -16.05
CA SER A 242 -2.10 -13.72 -16.61
C SER A 242 -0.99 -13.73 -15.55
N VAL A 243 -1.26 -13.16 -14.37
CA VAL A 243 -0.28 -13.14 -13.28
C VAL A 243 0.01 -14.55 -12.75
N GLN A 244 -1.02 -15.39 -12.58
CA GLN A 244 -0.85 -16.77 -12.17
C GLN A 244 -0.04 -17.58 -13.21
N ASP A 245 -0.29 -17.37 -14.50
CA ASP A 245 0.47 -18.03 -15.57
C ASP A 245 1.92 -17.58 -15.60
N LEU A 246 2.19 -16.29 -15.39
CA LEU A 246 3.55 -15.77 -15.24
C LEU A 246 4.25 -16.38 -14.02
N MET A 247 3.57 -16.54 -12.88
CA MET A 247 4.13 -17.19 -11.70
C MET A 247 4.50 -18.65 -11.97
N ARG A 248 3.62 -19.41 -12.65
CA ARG A 248 3.89 -20.80 -13.05
C ARG A 248 5.06 -20.90 -14.04
N ALA A 249 5.08 -20.02 -15.03
CA ALA A 249 6.17 -19.95 -16.01
C ALA A 249 7.52 -19.59 -15.37
N ALA A 250 7.51 -18.79 -14.30
CA ALA A 250 8.70 -18.50 -13.50
C ALA A 250 9.16 -19.68 -12.62
N GLY A 251 8.40 -20.78 -12.57
CA GLY A 251 8.76 -21.98 -11.76
C GLY A 251 8.26 -21.95 -10.33
N LEU A 252 7.36 -21.03 -9.97
CA LEU A 252 6.69 -21.05 -8.68
C LEU A 252 5.62 -22.15 -8.65
N VAL A 253 5.43 -22.75 -7.50
CA VAL A 253 4.44 -23.81 -7.22
C VAL A 253 3.34 -23.29 -6.30
N ASN A 254 2.27 -24.08 -6.10
CA ASN A 254 1.12 -23.69 -5.26
C ASN A 254 0.56 -22.32 -5.62
N VAL A 255 0.57 -22.02 -6.93
CA VAL A 255 0.07 -20.73 -7.44
C VAL A 255 -1.45 -20.69 -7.30
N SER A 256 -1.95 -19.65 -6.67
CA SER A 256 -3.38 -19.39 -6.50
C SER A 256 -3.70 -17.91 -6.48
N ALA A 257 -4.96 -17.57 -6.79
CA ALA A 257 -5.51 -16.23 -6.63
C ALA A 257 -6.21 -16.08 -5.28
N ALA A 258 -6.36 -14.83 -4.82
CA ALA A 258 -7.25 -14.47 -3.74
C ALA A 258 -8.09 -13.24 -4.14
N ASN A 259 -9.30 -13.17 -3.61
CA ASN A 259 -10.24 -12.10 -3.90
C ASN A 259 -10.16 -11.02 -2.82
N ASP A 260 -10.52 -9.79 -3.21
CA ASP A 260 -10.82 -8.72 -2.27
C ASP A 260 -12.17 -8.93 -1.57
N LEU A 261 -12.57 -7.99 -0.73
CA LEU A 261 -13.83 -8.06 0.02
C LEU A 261 -15.08 -7.95 -0.87
N GLU A 262 -14.93 -7.49 -2.10
CA GLU A 262 -16.00 -7.42 -3.10
C GLU A 262 -16.08 -8.70 -3.95
N GLY A 263 -15.19 -9.65 -3.72
CA GLY A 263 -15.12 -10.91 -4.46
C GLY A 263 -14.34 -10.81 -5.78
N ILE A 264 -13.60 -9.73 -5.99
CA ILE A 264 -12.81 -9.50 -7.20
C ILE A 264 -11.39 -10.04 -6.97
N ALA A 265 -10.88 -10.84 -7.93
CA ALA A 265 -9.53 -11.37 -7.88
C ALA A 265 -8.51 -10.24 -8.09
N ARG A 266 -7.83 -9.85 -7.00
CA ARG A 266 -6.80 -8.78 -7.00
C ARG A 266 -5.46 -9.23 -6.50
N PHE A 267 -5.36 -10.46 -6.01
CA PHE A 267 -4.13 -10.96 -5.42
C PHE A 267 -3.76 -12.31 -6.02
N ALA A 268 -2.46 -12.52 -6.18
CA ALA A 268 -1.90 -13.81 -6.56
C ALA A 268 -0.77 -14.17 -5.59
N GLN A 269 -0.61 -15.47 -5.34
CA GLN A 269 0.52 -15.99 -4.57
C GLN A 269 1.17 -17.15 -5.30
N GLY A 270 2.47 -17.32 -5.07
CA GLY A 270 3.23 -18.45 -5.57
C GLY A 270 4.41 -18.76 -4.63
N GLN A 271 4.76 -20.03 -4.49
CA GLN A 271 5.79 -20.50 -3.59
C GLN A 271 7.02 -20.99 -4.37
N ARG A 272 8.20 -20.78 -3.81
CA ARG A 272 9.37 -21.54 -4.25
C ARG A 272 9.23 -22.99 -3.80
N ALA A 273 9.47 -23.94 -4.70
CA ALA A 273 9.46 -25.37 -4.35
C ALA A 273 10.43 -25.66 -3.19
N LEU A 274 10.05 -26.60 -2.32
CA LEU A 274 10.97 -27.15 -1.33
C LEU A 274 12.13 -27.82 -2.07
N SER A 275 13.36 -27.62 -1.60
CA SER A 275 14.50 -28.37 -2.11
C SER A 275 14.22 -29.86 -1.90
N SER A 276 14.25 -30.65 -2.96
CA SER A 276 14.23 -32.11 -2.81
C SER A 276 15.42 -32.48 -1.94
N VAL A 277 15.15 -33.06 -0.77
CA VAL A 277 16.18 -33.69 0.02
C VAL A 277 16.57 -34.94 -0.78
N LEU A 278 17.70 -34.88 -1.49
CA LEU A 278 18.35 -36.04 -2.11
C LEU A 278 18.98 -36.91 -1.03
#